data_6004e6a4572b274abba6b9f69085a2c9
#
_entry.id   6004e6a4572b274abba6b9f69085a2c9
#
_cell.length_a   1.000
_cell.length_b   1.000
_cell.length_c   1.000
_cell.angle_alpha   90.00
_cell.angle_beta   90.00
_cell.angle_gamma   90.00
#
_symmetry.space_group_name_H-M   'P 1'
#
loop_
_entity.id
_entity.type
_entity.pdbx_description
1 polymer ?
#
loop_
_entity_poly.entity_id
_entity_poly.type
_entity_poly.pdbx_seq_one_letter_code
_entity_poly.pdbx_strand_id
1 'polypeptide(L)'
;MSQVKSAILADNRPADLPLPENIVQLCLDAGYDYDIRGIPVIDESHGVASAWVKYGPTVTMSEALTQDWVGQVVNARPDAAVRIPKVYNAFEHGDSGYIVMEYIDGSECKNSDVPQVAAAVECLIRVTGPTTAPGPVGGGPITHRFFVEWESPVTYDTVEVLEKHVNGVRCITPFICLADSGE
;
A
#
# COMPACT_ATOMS: atom_id res chain seq x y z
N MET A 1 -17.90 -12.65 -18.40
CA MET A 1 -16.48 -12.24 -18.48
C MET A 1 -16.35 -10.90 -17.75
N SER A 2 -15.69 -10.89 -16.60
CA SER A 2 -15.44 -9.67 -15.86
C SER A 2 -14.42 -8.85 -16.64
N GLN A 3 -14.74 -7.59 -16.98
CA GLN A 3 -13.80 -6.71 -17.67
C GLN A 3 -12.81 -6.17 -16.66
N VAL A 4 -11.54 -6.10 -17.04
CA VAL A 4 -10.53 -5.35 -16.30
C VAL A 4 -10.98 -3.88 -16.30
N LYS A 5 -11.28 -3.34 -15.12
CA LYS A 5 -11.48 -1.91 -14.95
C LYS A 5 -10.11 -1.25 -14.95
N SER A 6 -9.85 -0.51 -16.01
CA SER A 6 -8.60 0.22 -16.19
C SER A 6 -8.35 1.18 -15.03
N ALA A 7 -7.13 1.18 -14.56
CA ALA A 7 -6.66 1.98 -13.45
C ALA A 7 -6.62 3.47 -13.72
N ILE A 8 -6.65 4.20 -12.63
CA ILE A 8 -6.47 5.65 -12.50
C ILE A 8 -5.03 6.08 -12.83
N LEU A 9 -4.07 5.15 -12.84
CA LEU A 9 -2.67 5.39 -13.20
C LEU A 9 -2.44 5.15 -14.68
N ALA A 10 -1.64 6.03 -15.30
CA ALA A 10 -1.16 5.80 -16.66
C ALA A 10 -0.41 4.46 -16.73
N ASP A 11 -0.64 3.70 -17.80
CA ASP A 11 0.09 2.46 -18.03
C ASP A 11 1.55 2.78 -18.41
N ASN A 12 2.42 2.66 -17.42
CA ASN A 12 3.86 2.89 -17.55
C ASN A 12 4.64 1.58 -17.60
N ARG A 13 3.99 0.48 -17.99
CA ARG A 13 4.64 -0.82 -18.07
C ARG A 13 5.75 -0.81 -19.13
N PRO A 14 6.90 -1.42 -18.85
CA PRO A 14 7.82 -1.89 -19.88
C PRO A 14 7.10 -2.77 -20.90
N ALA A 15 7.52 -2.70 -22.16
CA ALA A 15 6.85 -3.39 -23.28
C ALA A 15 6.91 -4.93 -23.19
N ASP A 16 7.84 -5.45 -22.42
CA ASP A 16 8.06 -6.87 -22.13
C ASP A 16 7.19 -7.41 -21.00
N LEU A 17 6.50 -6.54 -20.24
CA LEU A 17 5.59 -7.01 -19.21
C LEU A 17 4.25 -7.49 -19.78
N PRO A 18 3.67 -8.57 -19.21
CA PRO A 18 2.39 -9.10 -19.64
C PRO A 18 1.25 -8.07 -19.56
N LEU A 19 0.23 -8.28 -20.39
CA LEU A 19 -1.00 -7.50 -20.32
C LEU A 19 -1.77 -7.80 -19.01
N PRO A 20 -2.63 -6.90 -18.53
CA PRO A 20 -3.40 -7.08 -17.29
C PRO A 20 -4.13 -8.42 -17.20
N GLU A 21 -4.73 -8.88 -18.29
CA GLU A 21 -5.45 -10.16 -18.33
C GLU A 21 -4.54 -11.36 -18.08
N ASN A 22 -3.30 -11.32 -18.60
CA ASN A 22 -2.31 -12.36 -18.38
C ASN A 22 -1.79 -12.32 -16.93
N ILE A 23 -1.63 -11.12 -16.36
CA ILE A 23 -1.25 -10.95 -14.96
C ILE A 23 -2.33 -11.53 -14.03
N VAL A 24 -3.62 -11.28 -14.32
CA VAL A 24 -4.72 -11.90 -13.58
C VAL A 24 -4.60 -13.42 -13.62
N GLN A 25 -4.32 -14.00 -14.80
CA GLN A 25 -4.20 -15.45 -14.93
C GLN A 25 -3.00 -15.99 -14.11
N LEU A 26 -1.85 -15.33 -14.18
CA LEU A 26 -0.68 -15.70 -13.37
C LEU A 26 -0.99 -15.68 -11.87
N CYS A 27 -1.72 -14.68 -11.39
CA CYS A 27 -2.12 -14.60 -9.99
C CYS A 27 -3.14 -15.67 -9.60
N LEU A 28 -4.09 -16.00 -10.50
CA LEU A 28 -5.06 -17.08 -10.27
C LEU A 28 -4.36 -18.45 -10.19
N ASP A 29 -3.39 -18.69 -11.07
CA ASP A 29 -2.62 -19.94 -11.09
C ASP A 29 -1.73 -20.11 -9.85
N ALA A 30 -1.20 -19.00 -9.33
CA ALA A 30 -0.43 -18.97 -8.08
C ALA A 30 -1.31 -19.19 -6.83
N GLY A 31 -2.61 -18.88 -6.95
CA GLY A 31 -3.54 -18.93 -5.83
C GLY A 31 -3.46 -17.71 -4.92
N TYR A 32 -4.38 -17.66 -3.93
CA TYR A 32 -4.38 -16.64 -2.90
C TYR A 32 -3.99 -17.29 -1.56
N ASP A 33 -2.87 -16.86 -1.01
CA ASP A 33 -2.43 -17.24 0.32
C ASP A 33 -2.33 -15.96 1.16
N TYR A 34 -2.86 -15.99 2.40
CA TYR A 34 -2.79 -14.85 3.31
C TYR A 34 -1.35 -14.45 3.67
N ASP A 35 -0.41 -15.40 3.57
CA ASP A 35 1.02 -15.18 3.83
C ASP A 35 1.76 -14.68 2.57
N ILE A 36 1.24 -14.95 1.37
CA ILE A 36 1.81 -14.53 0.10
C ILE A 36 1.13 -13.23 -0.35
N ARG A 37 1.83 -12.11 -0.19
CA ARG A 37 1.30 -10.79 -0.55
C ARG A 37 1.53 -10.39 -2.00
N GLY A 38 1.98 -11.31 -2.85
CA GLY A 38 2.24 -11.07 -4.26
C GLY A 38 3.13 -12.12 -4.87
N ILE A 39 3.37 -11.98 -6.18
CA ILE A 39 4.21 -12.88 -6.98
C ILE A 39 5.19 -12.09 -7.85
N PRO A 40 6.38 -12.65 -8.14
CA PRO A 40 7.24 -12.10 -9.18
C PRO A 40 6.68 -12.44 -10.56
N VAL A 41 6.80 -11.51 -11.49
CA VAL A 41 6.63 -11.78 -12.93
C VAL A 41 8.00 -12.13 -13.50
N ILE A 42 8.14 -13.35 -13.99
CA ILE A 42 9.39 -13.85 -14.54
C ILE A 42 9.40 -13.57 -16.04
N ASP A 43 10.46 -12.93 -16.52
CA ASP A 43 10.76 -12.87 -17.94
C ASP A 43 11.21 -14.26 -18.43
N GLU A 44 10.37 -14.88 -19.26
CA GLU A 44 10.63 -16.24 -19.78
C GLU A 44 11.91 -16.33 -20.62
N SER A 45 12.33 -15.23 -21.23
CA SER A 45 13.52 -15.20 -22.08
C SER A 45 14.84 -15.22 -21.31
N HIS A 46 14.83 -14.66 -20.09
CA HIS A 46 16.01 -14.49 -19.25
C HIS A 46 15.92 -15.24 -17.91
N GLY A 47 14.73 -15.72 -17.52
CA GLY A 47 14.50 -16.40 -16.24
C GLY A 47 14.66 -15.48 -15.02
N VAL A 48 14.58 -14.16 -15.20
CA VAL A 48 14.76 -13.15 -14.14
C VAL A 48 13.43 -12.48 -13.82
N ALA A 49 13.22 -12.11 -12.57
CA ALA A 49 12.03 -11.35 -12.19
C ALA A 49 12.11 -9.92 -12.76
N SER A 50 11.13 -9.55 -13.57
CA SER A 50 11.01 -8.24 -14.22
C SER A 50 10.09 -7.28 -13.45
N ALA A 51 9.11 -7.82 -12.71
CA ALA A 51 8.18 -7.06 -11.91
C ALA A 51 7.71 -7.86 -10.69
N TRP A 52 7.07 -7.17 -9.76
CA TRP A 52 6.32 -7.75 -8.65
C TRP A 52 4.85 -7.38 -8.77
N VAL A 53 3.96 -8.32 -8.55
CA VAL A 53 2.52 -8.07 -8.51
C VAL A 53 2.00 -8.30 -7.11
N LYS A 54 1.53 -7.23 -6.47
CA LYS A 54 0.72 -7.29 -5.25
C LYS A 54 -0.75 -7.40 -5.67
N TYR A 55 -1.49 -8.39 -5.12
CA TYR A 55 -2.88 -8.59 -5.50
C TYR A 55 -3.73 -9.12 -4.34
N GLY A 56 -5.05 -8.97 -4.48
CA GLY A 56 -6.01 -9.50 -3.53
C GLY A 56 -7.15 -8.54 -3.20
N PRO A 57 -8.12 -8.99 -2.38
CA PRO A 57 -9.33 -8.21 -2.08
C PRO A 57 -9.07 -6.97 -1.22
N THR A 58 -7.94 -6.90 -0.52
CA THR A 58 -7.55 -5.75 0.31
C THR A 58 -6.64 -4.77 -0.40
N VAL A 59 -6.24 -5.07 -1.65
CA VAL A 59 -5.40 -4.19 -2.46
C VAL A 59 -6.28 -3.12 -3.12
N THR A 60 -5.98 -1.85 -2.87
CA THR A 60 -6.78 -0.73 -3.33
C THR A 60 -6.06 0.15 -4.34
N MET A 61 -6.81 0.84 -5.19
CA MET A 61 -6.23 1.82 -6.11
C MET A 61 -5.63 3.02 -5.38
N SER A 62 -6.19 3.40 -4.24
CA SER A 62 -5.62 4.46 -3.39
C SER A 62 -4.27 4.08 -2.79
N GLU A 63 -4.03 2.79 -2.51
CA GLU A 63 -2.71 2.29 -2.14
C GLU A 63 -1.71 2.51 -3.29
N ALA A 64 -2.09 2.12 -4.52
CA ALA A 64 -1.24 2.29 -5.70
C ALA A 64 -0.89 3.77 -5.95
N LEU A 65 -1.89 4.66 -5.87
CA LEU A 65 -1.69 6.10 -6.02
C LEU A 65 -0.78 6.68 -4.93
N THR A 66 -0.93 6.20 -3.70
CA THR A 66 -0.09 6.64 -2.58
C THR A 66 1.35 6.17 -2.78
N GLN A 67 1.57 4.92 -3.18
CA GLN A 67 2.91 4.41 -3.48
C GLN A 67 3.56 5.18 -4.62
N ASP A 68 2.82 5.44 -5.71
CA ASP A 68 3.33 6.21 -6.86
C ASP A 68 3.73 7.64 -6.46
N TRP A 69 2.87 8.34 -5.71
CA TRP A 69 3.17 9.67 -5.19
C TRP A 69 4.41 9.69 -4.30
N VAL A 70 4.47 8.78 -3.33
CA VAL A 70 5.63 8.67 -2.43
C VAL A 70 6.89 8.36 -3.23
N GLY A 71 6.79 7.48 -4.24
CA GLY A 71 7.88 7.16 -5.15
C GLY A 71 8.39 8.38 -5.90
N GLN A 72 7.51 9.22 -6.45
CA GLN A 72 7.89 10.45 -7.13
C GLN A 72 8.61 11.43 -6.20
N VAL A 73 8.13 11.59 -4.97
CA VAL A 73 8.72 12.52 -3.99
C VAL A 73 10.05 12.02 -3.41
N VAL A 74 10.11 10.75 -3.05
CA VAL A 74 11.27 10.17 -2.36
C VAL A 74 12.40 9.86 -3.33
N ASN A 75 12.11 9.20 -4.46
CA ASN A 75 13.14 8.80 -5.42
C ASN A 75 13.77 10.01 -6.17
N ALA A 76 13.13 11.17 -6.13
CA ALA A 76 13.71 12.41 -6.66
C ALA A 76 14.82 12.99 -5.74
N ARG A 77 14.96 12.50 -4.52
CA ARG A 77 15.96 12.97 -3.55
C ARG A 77 17.21 12.10 -3.63
N PRO A 78 18.38 12.64 -3.96
CA PRO A 78 19.60 11.84 -4.09
C PRO A 78 20.13 11.26 -2.77
N ASP A 79 19.71 11.85 -1.64
CA ASP A 79 20.08 11.48 -0.28
C ASP A 79 18.98 10.70 0.47
N ALA A 80 17.96 10.23 -0.23
CA ALA A 80 16.88 9.46 0.40
C ALA A 80 17.41 8.16 1.01
N ALA A 81 17.03 7.91 2.27
CA ALA A 81 17.41 6.70 3.00
C ALA A 81 16.66 5.44 2.54
N VAL A 82 15.69 5.60 1.64
CA VAL A 82 14.85 4.52 1.12
C VAL A 82 14.55 4.75 -0.35
N ARG A 83 14.39 3.67 -1.10
CA ARG A 83 13.89 3.68 -2.48
C ARG A 83 12.50 3.06 -2.51
N ILE A 84 11.58 3.69 -3.22
CA ILE A 84 10.21 3.19 -3.40
C ILE A 84 10.12 2.47 -4.74
N PRO A 85 9.61 1.23 -4.80
CA PRO A 85 9.39 0.54 -6.06
C PRO A 85 8.47 1.35 -6.97
N LYS A 86 8.86 1.53 -8.22
CA LYS A 86 8.06 2.25 -9.20
C LYS A 86 6.78 1.46 -9.50
N VAL A 87 5.64 2.10 -9.45
CA VAL A 87 4.37 1.50 -9.92
C VAL A 87 4.32 1.60 -11.43
N TYR A 88 4.15 0.45 -12.09
CA TYR A 88 4.02 0.37 -13.54
C TYR A 88 2.57 0.45 -13.98
N ASN A 89 1.69 -0.24 -13.27
CA ASN A 89 0.26 -0.28 -13.52
C ASN A 89 -0.49 -0.69 -12.25
N ALA A 90 -1.75 -0.27 -12.13
CA ALA A 90 -2.64 -0.77 -11.11
C ALA A 90 -4.06 -0.87 -11.69
N PHE A 91 -4.79 -1.93 -11.38
CA PHE A 91 -6.11 -2.18 -11.93
C PHE A 91 -6.94 -3.08 -11.00
N GLU A 92 -8.24 -3.14 -11.25
CA GLU A 92 -9.17 -4.02 -10.56
C GLU A 92 -9.70 -5.08 -11.53
N HIS A 93 -9.85 -6.30 -11.04
CA HIS A 93 -10.53 -7.37 -11.73
C HIS A 93 -11.31 -8.24 -10.74
N GLY A 94 -12.63 -8.38 -10.95
CA GLY A 94 -13.51 -8.99 -9.95
C GLY A 94 -13.49 -8.20 -8.65
N ASP A 95 -13.33 -8.91 -7.53
CA ASP A 95 -13.27 -8.33 -6.18
C ASP A 95 -11.81 -8.11 -5.70
N SER A 96 -10.84 -8.12 -6.60
CA SER A 96 -9.43 -7.99 -6.28
C SER A 96 -8.77 -6.81 -6.98
N GLY A 97 -7.90 -6.12 -6.25
CA GLY A 97 -6.98 -5.15 -6.81
C GLY A 97 -5.64 -5.77 -7.16
N TYR A 98 -4.95 -5.17 -8.11
CA TYR A 98 -3.63 -5.58 -8.60
C TYR A 98 -2.73 -4.36 -8.72
N ILE A 99 -1.54 -4.42 -8.14
CA ILE A 99 -0.51 -3.39 -8.28
C ILE A 99 0.72 -4.06 -8.88
N VAL A 100 1.05 -3.67 -10.11
CA VAL A 100 2.24 -4.13 -10.83
C VAL A 100 3.34 -3.11 -10.61
N MET A 101 4.44 -3.53 -10.01
CA MET A 101 5.51 -2.62 -9.63
C MET A 101 6.89 -3.20 -9.95
N GLU A 102 7.88 -2.35 -9.84
CA GLU A 102 9.28 -2.74 -9.98
C GLU A 102 9.63 -3.88 -9.02
N TYR A 103 10.29 -4.91 -9.54
CA TYR A 103 10.88 -5.94 -8.71
C TYR A 103 12.15 -5.42 -8.06
N ILE A 104 12.22 -5.53 -6.74
CA ILE A 104 13.42 -5.20 -5.97
C ILE A 104 14.02 -6.51 -5.48
N ASP A 105 15.18 -6.86 -6.01
CA ASP A 105 15.97 -7.97 -5.51
C ASP A 105 16.62 -7.54 -4.17
N GLY A 106 16.21 -8.17 -3.10
CA GLY A 106 16.65 -7.82 -1.75
C GLY A 106 16.45 -8.96 -0.77
N SER A 107 17.21 -8.92 0.31
CA SER A 107 17.04 -9.84 1.42
C SER A 107 16.16 -9.24 2.52
N GLU A 108 15.56 -10.11 3.32
CA GLU A 108 14.85 -9.69 4.52
C GLU A 108 15.74 -8.93 5.50
N CYS A 109 15.16 -7.89 6.13
CA CYS A 109 15.86 -7.12 7.15
C CYS A 109 16.17 -7.97 8.37
N LYS A 110 17.37 -7.77 8.92
CA LYS A 110 17.85 -8.42 10.15
C LYS A 110 17.86 -7.41 11.30
N ASN A 111 18.10 -7.88 12.51
CA ASN A 111 18.23 -6.99 13.67
C ASN A 111 19.38 -5.97 13.53
N SER A 112 20.41 -6.28 12.74
CA SER A 112 21.49 -5.36 12.41
C SER A 112 21.03 -4.16 11.58
N ASP A 113 19.92 -4.26 10.89
CA ASP A 113 19.44 -3.27 9.91
C ASP A 113 18.44 -2.27 10.54
N VAL A 114 18.17 -2.42 11.86
CA VAL A 114 17.25 -1.52 12.59
C VAL A 114 17.58 -0.03 12.39
N PRO A 115 18.83 0.43 12.40
CA PRO A 115 19.13 1.83 12.14
C PRO A 115 18.72 2.29 10.73
N GLN A 116 18.93 1.45 9.72
CA GLN A 116 18.53 1.72 8.33
C GLN A 116 17.02 1.76 8.19
N VAL A 117 16.31 0.81 8.82
CA VAL A 117 14.84 0.80 8.86
C VAL A 117 14.31 2.05 9.55
N ALA A 118 14.91 2.48 10.67
CA ALA A 118 14.51 3.70 11.36
C ALA A 118 14.70 4.94 10.47
N ALA A 119 15.82 5.05 9.76
CA ALA A 119 16.09 6.13 8.84
C ALA A 119 15.09 6.13 7.65
N ALA A 120 14.74 4.95 7.13
CA ALA A 120 13.73 4.81 6.09
C ALA A 120 12.35 5.28 6.57
N VAL A 121 11.93 4.85 7.77
CA VAL A 121 10.67 5.29 8.38
C VAL A 121 10.67 6.80 8.60
N GLU A 122 11.76 7.38 9.12
CA GLU A 122 11.89 8.83 9.31
C GLU A 122 11.80 9.58 7.98
N CYS A 123 12.36 9.03 6.90
CA CYS A 123 12.24 9.59 5.56
C CYS A 123 10.77 9.60 5.10
N LEU A 124 10.06 8.49 5.30
CA LEU A 124 8.68 8.31 4.83
C LEU A 124 7.68 9.18 5.58
N ILE A 125 7.77 9.29 6.91
CA ILE A 125 6.83 10.12 7.70
C ILE A 125 6.96 11.62 7.43
N ARG A 126 8.04 12.05 6.77
CA ARG A 126 8.23 13.44 6.31
C ARG A 126 7.65 13.73 4.93
N VAL A 127 7.13 12.71 4.25
CA VAL A 127 6.49 12.93 2.95
C VAL A 127 5.13 13.56 3.15
N THR A 128 4.95 14.74 2.57
CA THR A 128 3.66 15.44 2.58
C THR A 128 2.81 14.96 1.42
N GLY A 129 1.53 14.75 1.67
CA GLY A 129 0.57 14.43 0.61
C GLY A 129 0.37 15.60 -0.36
N PRO A 130 -0.26 15.36 -1.52
CA PRO A 130 -0.56 16.39 -2.51
C PRO A 130 -1.67 17.34 -2.04
N THR A 131 -2.40 16.98 -0.99
CA THR A 131 -3.50 17.77 -0.40
C THR A 131 -3.34 17.89 1.10
N THR A 132 -4.08 18.79 1.73
CA THR A 132 -4.15 18.97 3.19
C THR A 132 -5.15 18.02 3.87
N ALA A 133 -5.99 17.34 3.08
CA ALA A 133 -6.93 16.35 3.61
C ALA A 133 -6.18 15.09 4.07
N PRO A 134 -6.43 14.59 5.29
CA PRO A 134 -5.83 13.34 5.75
C PRO A 134 -6.47 12.14 5.04
N GLY A 135 -5.63 11.19 4.64
CA GLY A 135 -6.07 9.99 3.94
C GLY A 135 -5.12 9.57 2.83
N PRO A 136 -5.49 8.56 2.06
CA PRO A 136 -4.68 8.10 0.94
C PRO A 136 -4.68 9.10 -0.21
N VAL A 137 -3.64 9.08 -1.03
CA VAL A 137 -3.59 9.84 -2.27
C VAL A 137 -4.72 9.38 -3.19
N GLY A 138 -5.42 10.34 -3.82
CA GLY A 138 -6.63 10.03 -4.59
C GLY A 138 -7.93 10.07 -3.78
N GLY A 139 -7.84 10.28 -2.46
CA GLY A 139 -8.99 10.37 -1.57
C GLY A 139 -9.50 9.00 -1.12
N GLY A 140 -10.58 9.04 -0.36
CA GLY A 140 -11.18 7.84 0.22
C GLY A 140 -10.98 7.75 1.73
N PRO A 141 -11.54 6.71 2.35
CA PRO A 141 -11.41 6.50 3.78
C PRO A 141 -9.98 6.12 4.19
N ILE A 142 -9.66 6.37 5.46
CA ILE A 142 -8.38 6.00 6.05
C ILE A 142 -8.43 4.54 6.47
N THR A 143 -7.56 3.70 5.93
CA THR A 143 -7.41 2.31 6.36
C THR A 143 -6.43 2.24 7.53
N HIS A 144 -6.92 1.97 8.73
CA HIS A 144 -6.09 1.82 9.92
C HIS A 144 -6.82 1.02 11.01
N ARG A 145 -6.05 0.19 11.76
CA ARG A 145 -6.58 -0.64 12.86
C ARG A 145 -7.24 0.13 14.01
N PHE A 146 -7.12 1.43 14.05
CA PHE A 146 -7.84 2.27 14.99
C PHE A 146 -9.36 2.24 14.73
N PHE A 147 -9.79 2.08 13.49
CA PHE A 147 -11.20 2.01 13.12
C PHE A 147 -11.72 0.58 13.23
N VAL A 148 -12.99 0.43 13.65
CA VAL A 148 -13.60 -0.88 14.00
C VAL A 148 -13.50 -1.88 12.84
N GLU A 149 -13.74 -1.44 11.61
CA GLU A 149 -13.68 -2.27 10.41
C GLU A 149 -12.37 -2.06 9.62
N TRP A 150 -11.30 -1.61 10.29
CA TRP A 150 -10.02 -1.24 9.68
C TRP A 150 -10.11 -0.08 8.69
N GLU A 151 -11.27 0.55 8.58
CA GLU A 151 -11.55 1.64 7.66
C GLU A 151 -12.34 2.74 8.37
N SER A 152 -11.98 4.00 8.11
CA SER A 152 -12.72 5.12 8.68
C SER A 152 -14.14 5.19 8.10
N PRO A 153 -15.17 5.46 8.93
CA PRO A 153 -16.56 5.49 8.47
C PRO A 153 -16.87 6.66 7.53
N VAL A 154 -15.96 7.63 7.46
CA VAL A 154 -16.08 8.84 6.63
C VAL A 154 -14.71 9.27 6.13
N THR A 155 -14.69 10.07 5.09
CA THR A 155 -13.51 10.84 4.65
C THR A 155 -13.44 12.15 5.46
N TYR A 156 -12.24 12.68 5.64
CA TYR A 156 -12.00 13.89 6.42
C TYR A 156 -11.43 14.98 5.52
N ASP A 157 -12.07 16.16 5.53
CA ASP A 157 -11.60 17.29 4.73
C ASP A 157 -10.37 17.95 5.36
N THR A 158 -10.22 17.88 6.69
CA THR A 158 -9.09 18.47 7.41
C THR A 158 -8.62 17.58 8.57
N VAL A 159 -7.38 17.82 9.01
CA VAL A 159 -6.80 17.14 10.19
C VAL A 159 -7.61 17.42 11.44
N GLU A 160 -8.14 18.64 11.63
CA GLU A 160 -8.93 19.00 12.80
C GLU A 160 -10.22 18.18 12.90
N VAL A 161 -10.84 17.84 11.76
CA VAL A 161 -12.04 16.98 11.75
C VAL A 161 -11.68 15.55 12.14
N LEU A 162 -10.56 15.02 11.62
CA LEU A 162 -10.03 13.72 12.04
C LEU A 162 -9.70 13.70 13.54
N GLU A 163 -9.00 14.71 14.05
CA GLU A 163 -8.64 14.82 15.47
C GLU A 163 -9.88 14.85 16.38
N LYS A 164 -10.91 15.59 15.99
CA LYS A 164 -12.19 15.60 16.73
C LYS A 164 -12.82 14.22 16.78
N HIS A 165 -12.81 13.48 15.67
CA HIS A 165 -13.33 12.12 15.62
C HIS A 165 -12.52 11.20 16.55
N VAL A 166 -11.20 11.17 16.41
CA VAL A 166 -10.29 10.32 17.20
C VAL A 166 -10.42 10.63 18.71
N ASN A 167 -10.47 11.91 19.06
CA ASN A 167 -10.63 12.34 20.47
C ASN A 167 -12.05 12.07 21.00
N GLY A 168 -13.08 12.15 20.15
CA GLY A 168 -14.46 11.81 20.50
C GLY A 168 -14.62 10.33 20.86
N VAL A 169 -13.97 9.44 20.13
CA VAL A 169 -13.96 7.99 20.40
C VAL A 169 -13.29 7.69 21.75
N ARG A 170 -12.25 8.42 22.14
CA ARG A 170 -11.61 8.29 23.46
C ARG A 170 -12.53 8.62 24.63
N CYS A 171 -13.50 9.50 24.44
CA CYS A 171 -14.45 9.87 25.49
C CYS A 171 -15.58 8.84 25.66
N ILE A 172 -15.78 7.92 24.73
CA ILE A 172 -16.88 6.93 24.73
C ILE A 172 -16.45 5.58 25.32
N THR A 173 -15.16 5.29 25.35
CA THR A 173 -14.63 4.10 26.04
C THR A 173 -14.42 4.43 27.51
N PRO A 174 -15.34 4.01 28.46
CA PRO A 174 -14.97 4.05 29.85
C PRO A 174 -13.80 3.09 30.04
N PHE A 175 -12.68 3.60 30.50
CA PHE A 175 -11.61 2.79 31.07
C PHE A 175 -12.25 1.91 32.15
N ILE A 176 -12.40 0.62 31.85
CA ILE A 176 -12.58 -0.37 32.90
C ILE A 176 -11.23 -0.41 33.61
N CYS A 177 -11.04 0.43 34.60
CA CYS A 177 -10.03 0.20 35.62
C CYS A 177 -10.39 -1.16 36.24
N LEU A 178 -9.65 -2.19 35.89
CA LEU A 178 -9.56 -3.38 36.72
C LEU A 178 -9.04 -2.88 38.07
N ALA A 179 -9.98 -2.65 39.02
CA ALA A 179 -9.63 -2.47 40.40
C ALA A 179 -8.94 -3.77 40.82
N ASP A 180 -7.68 -3.63 41.17
CA ASP A 180 -6.92 -4.65 41.87
C ASP A 180 -7.68 -4.99 43.16
N SER A 181 -8.41 -6.10 43.18
CA SER A 181 -8.98 -6.64 44.39
C SER A 181 -7.85 -7.39 45.08
N GLY A 182 -7.08 -6.66 45.88
CA GLY A 182 -6.26 -7.23 46.90
C GLY A 182 -7.15 -7.86 47.98
N GLU A 183 -6.98 -9.16 48.23
CA GLU A 183 -6.99 -9.86 49.52
C GLU A 183 -6.20 -11.15 49.37
#